data_eb7e01728da6f145758ddca54fd282cc
#
_entry.id   eb7e01728da6f145758ddca54fd282cc
#
_cell.length_a   1.000
_cell.length_b   1.000
_cell.length_c   1.000
_cell.angle_alpha   90.00
_cell.angle_beta   90.00
_cell.angle_gamma   90.00
#
_symmetry.space_group_name_H-M   'P 1'
#
loop_
_entity.id
_entity.type
_entity.pdbx_description
1 polymer ?
#
loop_
_entity_poly.entity_id
_entity_poly.type
_entity_poly.pdbx_seq_one_letter_code
_entity_poly.pdbx_strand_id
1 'polypeptide(L)'
;MLSSLLSFSAGKKARWFVVIAWFVAIFAIFGTNIPGKFSDAENNESVSYLPGDAEATKALDKVSALTDGEQAGIVIVYRRADGLTKADKQQVKGDIADLNANVEGVSEPFRLGDASKDGTAVIVLSSITSTGEGDDLLDPVNAVRDEVSGGDAGLEVAVTGPAGYSADAIKVYESINGTLFAAAFGLVFLLLILIYRSPFLLWLPLIAVGFAEIASRAIGYGLTEMGVTVNGQSSSILSVLVLGAGTDYALLLIARYREELRKVESRSQAMGVALRGAGPAILASGGTVIAALLCLSLAELNSTSSLGPIGAIGIASAMVAMLTLLPAMLVIAPRFVFWPKVPRVGGSGVDAEHGPWRPLAAPRRPHREESQACVDRSPAGAAGHGLRPLQVRRRPDFIGRFP
;
A
#
# COMPACT_ATOMS: atom_id res chain seq x y z
N MET A 1 2.88 31.21 -7.25
CA MET A 1 3.99 30.53 -6.56
C MET A 1 3.92 29.01 -6.75
N LEU A 2 2.81 28.34 -6.47
CA LEU A 2 2.64 26.88 -6.66
C LEU A 2 2.84 26.44 -8.13
N SER A 3 2.32 27.18 -9.09
CA SER A 3 2.45 26.89 -10.53
C SER A 3 3.90 27.00 -11.07
N SER A 4 4.72 27.83 -10.48
CA SER A 4 6.14 27.95 -10.84
C SER A 4 6.96 26.80 -10.25
N LEU A 5 6.65 26.34 -9.03
CA LEU A 5 7.27 25.16 -8.42
C LEU A 5 6.94 23.88 -9.20
N LEU A 6 5.66 23.69 -9.58
CA LEU A 6 5.23 22.53 -10.36
C LEU A 6 5.86 22.49 -11.76
N SER A 7 6.11 23.65 -12.40
CA SER A 7 6.75 23.71 -13.72
C SER A 7 8.28 23.59 -13.68
N PHE A 8 8.90 23.65 -12.51
CA PHE A 8 10.35 23.55 -12.36
C PHE A 8 10.89 22.23 -12.91
N SER A 9 10.23 21.10 -12.60
CA SER A 9 10.62 19.76 -13.07
C SER A 9 10.58 19.58 -14.60
N ALA A 10 9.83 20.43 -15.32
CA ALA A 10 9.76 20.42 -16.77
C ALA A 10 10.88 21.25 -17.47
N GLY A 11 11.68 22.00 -16.72
CA GLY A 11 12.77 22.84 -17.23
C GLY A 11 13.90 22.03 -17.89
N LYS A 12 14.59 22.61 -18.90
CA LYS A 12 15.64 21.89 -19.67
C LYS A 12 16.80 21.37 -18.82
N LYS A 13 17.25 22.12 -17.81
CA LYS A 13 18.31 21.73 -16.86
C LYS A 13 17.75 21.08 -15.61
N ALA A 14 16.61 21.57 -15.12
CA ALA A 14 15.98 21.12 -13.88
C ALA A 14 15.54 19.65 -13.92
N ARG A 15 15.07 19.14 -15.07
CA ARG A 15 14.67 17.72 -15.22
C ARG A 15 15.80 16.74 -14.90
N TRP A 16 17.03 17.02 -15.36
CA TRP A 16 18.18 16.18 -15.06
C TRP A 16 18.58 16.28 -13.60
N PHE A 17 18.52 17.49 -13.04
CA PHE A 17 18.77 17.68 -11.61
C PHE A 17 17.77 16.90 -10.75
N VAL A 18 16.47 16.96 -11.08
CA VAL A 18 15.43 16.21 -10.34
C VAL A 18 15.67 14.70 -10.42
N VAL A 19 15.94 14.18 -11.61
CA VAL A 19 16.18 12.72 -11.76
C VAL A 19 17.43 12.33 -10.99
N ILE A 20 18.53 13.05 -11.14
CA ILE A 20 19.79 12.76 -10.42
C ILE A 20 19.57 12.86 -8.91
N ALA A 21 18.86 13.88 -8.42
CA ALA A 21 18.57 14.05 -7.01
C ALA A 21 17.78 12.86 -6.43
N TRP A 22 16.77 12.37 -7.16
CA TRP A 22 16.02 11.18 -6.77
C TRP A 22 16.90 9.92 -6.75
N PHE A 23 17.71 9.71 -7.79
CA PHE A 23 18.63 8.56 -7.84
C PHE A 23 19.67 8.61 -6.72
N VAL A 24 20.25 9.78 -6.43
CA VAL A 24 21.19 9.96 -5.32
C VAL A 24 20.50 9.71 -3.97
N ALA A 25 19.29 10.24 -3.78
CA ALA A 25 18.53 10.00 -2.56
C ALA A 25 18.23 8.50 -2.35
N ILE A 26 17.74 7.81 -3.39
CA ILE A 26 17.44 6.39 -3.31
C ILE A 26 18.72 5.56 -3.09
N PHE A 27 19.81 5.90 -3.77
CA PHE A 27 21.08 5.22 -3.58
C PHE A 27 21.63 5.40 -2.14
N ALA A 28 21.47 6.60 -1.57
CA ALA A 28 21.83 6.86 -0.17
C ALA A 28 20.95 6.06 0.81
N ILE A 29 19.63 5.99 0.56
CA ILE A 29 18.68 5.21 1.37
C ILE A 29 19.05 3.70 1.34
N PHE A 30 19.38 3.16 0.18
CA PHE A 30 19.83 1.77 0.06
C PHE A 30 21.19 1.54 0.71
N GLY A 31 22.13 2.47 0.54
CA GLY A 31 23.48 2.36 1.12
C GLY A 31 23.47 2.35 2.65
N THR A 32 22.44 2.90 3.28
CA THR A 32 22.25 2.89 4.74
C THR A 32 21.31 1.78 5.23
N ASN A 33 20.83 0.92 4.35
CA ASN A 33 19.87 -0.16 4.63
C ASN A 33 18.60 0.31 5.38
N ILE A 34 18.17 1.55 5.16
CA ILE A 34 16.98 2.09 5.84
C ILE A 34 15.71 1.29 5.55
N PRO A 35 15.44 0.79 4.31
CA PRO A 35 14.26 -0.05 4.06
C PRO A 35 14.26 -1.36 4.88
N GLY A 36 15.43 -1.98 5.10
CA GLY A 36 15.57 -3.12 6.02
C GLY A 36 15.26 -2.71 7.46
N LYS A 37 15.87 -1.63 7.93
CA LYS A 37 15.60 -1.11 9.28
C LYS A 37 14.13 -0.75 9.53
N PHE A 38 13.40 -0.31 8.50
CA PHE A 38 11.96 -0.08 8.62
C PHE A 38 11.19 -1.38 8.84
N SER A 39 11.56 -2.46 8.13
CA SER A 39 10.99 -3.79 8.37
C SER A 39 11.40 -4.37 9.73
N ASP A 40 12.66 -4.18 10.13
CA ASP A 40 13.16 -4.64 11.42
C ASP A 40 12.46 -3.93 12.60
N ALA A 41 11.99 -2.68 12.38
CA ALA A 41 11.24 -1.90 13.37
C ALA A 41 9.73 -2.23 13.40
N GLU A 42 9.26 -3.20 12.60
CA GLU A 42 7.86 -3.64 12.64
C GLU A 42 7.60 -4.45 13.91
N ASN A 43 6.69 -3.97 14.75
CA ASN A 43 6.22 -4.72 15.92
C ASN A 43 4.92 -5.45 15.59
N ASN A 44 5.00 -6.77 15.47
CA ASN A 44 3.89 -7.65 15.12
C ASN A 44 3.31 -8.41 16.32
N GLU A 45 3.70 -8.05 17.54
CA GLU A 45 3.15 -8.65 18.75
C GLU A 45 1.68 -8.30 18.94
N SER A 46 0.92 -9.25 19.45
CA SER A 46 -0.53 -9.08 19.64
C SER A 46 -0.90 -7.88 20.51
N VAL A 47 -0.02 -7.52 21.45
CA VAL A 47 -0.23 -6.41 22.39
C VAL A 47 0.01 -5.05 21.72
N SER A 48 0.89 -4.97 20.73
CA SER A 48 1.16 -3.74 19.98
C SER A 48 -0.05 -3.21 19.20
N TYR A 49 -1.05 -4.06 18.97
CA TYR A 49 -2.33 -3.69 18.33
C TYR A 49 -3.32 -3.05 19.30
N LEU A 50 -3.16 -3.28 20.61
CA LEU A 50 -4.06 -2.80 21.65
C LEU A 50 -3.85 -1.31 21.95
N PRO A 51 -4.82 -0.65 22.63
CA PRO A 51 -4.60 0.68 23.19
C PRO A 51 -3.42 0.69 24.16
N GLY A 52 -2.59 1.76 24.12
CA GLY A 52 -1.45 1.89 25.03
C GLY A 52 -1.83 1.97 26.52
N ASP A 53 -3.08 2.32 26.82
CA ASP A 53 -3.63 2.37 28.17
C ASP A 53 -4.34 1.07 28.60
N ALA A 54 -4.42 0.06 27.73
CA ALA A 54 -5.01 -1.24 28.06
C ALA A 54 -4.27 -1.91 29.22
N GLU A 55 -4.99 -2.65 30.04
CA GLU A 55 -4.44 -3.34 31.21
C GLU A 55 -3.37 -4.37 30.79
N ALA A 56 -3.59 -5.08 29.69
CA ALA A 56 -2.64 -6.04 29.13
C ALA A 56 -1.32 -5.36 28.69
N THR A 57 -1.40 -4.20 28.01
CA THR A 57 -0.23 -3.43 27.61
C THR A 57 0.58 -2.97 28.82
N LYS A 58 -0.09 -2.38 29.83
CA LYS A 58 0.56 -1.95 31.07
C LYS A 58 1.16 -3.09 31.89
N ALA A 59 0.54 -4.28 31.85
CA ALA A 59 1.07 -5.46 32.50
C ALA A 59 2.32 -5.95 31.78
N LEU A 60 2.31 -5.99 30.46
CA LEU A 60 3.46 -6.39 29.66
C LEU A 60 4.65 -5.45 29.86
N ASP A 61 4.43 -4.12 29.80
CA ASP A 61 5.47 -3.12 30.05
C ASP A 61 6.17 -3.32 31.41
N LYS A 62 5.40 -3.72 32.42
CA LYS A 62 5.96 -4.01 33.76
C LYS A 62 6.73 -5.33 33.79
N VAL A 63 6.28 -6.34 33.07
CA VAL A 63 6.95 -7.65 33.00
C VAL A 63 8.26 -7.49 32.23
N SER A 64 8.23 -6.85 31.06
CA SER A 64 9.43 -6.64 30.23
C SER A 64 10.49 -5.80 30.94
N ALA A 65 10.06 -4.82 31.76
CA ALA A 65 10.99 -4.04 32.60
C ALA A 65 11.64 -4.88 33.73
N LEU A 66 11.05 -6.01 34.11
CA LEU A 66 11.60 -6.91 35.14
C LEU A 66 12.48 -8.02 34.57
N THR A 67 12.32 -8.36 33.28
CA THR A 67 12.91 -9.52 32.63
C THR A 67 13.94 -9.18 31.54
N ASP A 68 14.33 -7.91 31.42
CA ASP A 68 15.23 -7.38 30.36
C ASP A 68 14.75 -7.74 28.93
N GLY A 69 13.44 -7.73 28.70
CA GLY A 69 12.79 -8.03 27.43
C GLY A 69 11.49 -8.82 27.63
N GLU A 70 10.76 -8.97 26.54
CA GLU A 70 9.57 -9.81 26.54
C GLU A 70 9.96 -11.28 26.47
N GLN A 71 9.38 -12.10 27.36
CA GLN A 71 9.57 -13.54 27.34
C GLN A 71 8.34 -14.24 26.79
N ALA A 72 8.51 -14.86 25.63
CA ALA A 72 7.49 -15.67 25.01
C ALA A 72 7.71 -17.16 25.33
N GLY A 73 6.79 -17.77 26.09
CA GLY A 73 6.85 -19.20 26.39
C GLY A 73 6.73 -20.04 25.13
N ILE A 74 7.58 -21.05 24.96
CA ILE A 74 7.50 -22.05 23.91
C ILE A 74 7.19 -23.41 24.49
N VAL A 75 6.29 -24.15 23.85
CA VAL A 75 5.83 -25.47 24.26
C VAL A 75 5.99 -26.43 23.10
N ILE A 76 6.74 -27.50 23.29
CA ILE A 76 6.86 -28.58 22.32
C ILE A 76 6.05 -29.76 22.85
N VAL A 77 5.12 -30.26 22.04
CA VAL A 77 4.25 -31.37 22.37
C VAL A 77 4.66 -32.60 21.58
N TYR A 78 5.00 -33.67 22.25
CA TYR A 78 5.27 -34.97 21.66
C TYR A 78 4.07 -35.88 21.98
N ARG A 79 3.46 -36.43 20.94
CA ARG A 79 2.23 -37.23 21.06
C ARG A 79 2.33 -38.53 20.25
N ARG A 80 1.91 -39.65 20.84
CA ARG A 80 1.68 -40.90 20.13
C ARG A 80 0.30 -41.47 20.54
N ALA A 81 -0.55 -41.77 19.56
CA ALA A 81 -1.94 -42.20 19.83
C ALA A 81 -2.04 -43.45 20.72
N ASP A 82 -1.11 -44.40 20.56
CA ASP A 82 -1.08 -45.66 21.28
C ASP A 82 -0.29 -45.60 22.61
N GLY A 83 0.12 -44.40 23.03
CA GLY A 83 0.97 -44.17 24.19
C GLY A 83 2.45 -44.08 23.88
N LEU A 84 3.16 -43.22 24.62
CA LEU A 84 4.59 -42.98 24.44
C LEU A 84 5.42 -44.19 24.83
N THR A 85 6.25 -44.65 23.89
CA THR A 85 7.19 -45.74 24.06
C THR A 85 8.44 -45.31 24.85
N LYS A 86 9.28 -46.30 25.23
CA LYS A 86 10.59 -45.99 25.82
C LYS A 86 11.53 -45.28 24.83
N ALA A 87 11.43 -45.62 23.54
CA ALA A 87 12.19 -44.97 22.47
C ALA A 87 11.81 -43.49 22.32
N ASP A 88 10.51 -43.20 22.34
CA ASP A 88 10.02 -41.80 22.27
C ASP A 88 10.53 -40.95 23.43
N LYS A 89 10.50 -41.50 24.64
CA LYS A 89 11.02 -40.84 25.85
C LYS A 89 12.53 -40.62 25.79
N GLN A 90 13.27 -41.46 25.07
CA GLN A 90 14.70 -41.30 24.86
C GLN A 90 14.96 -40.25 23.80
N GLN A 91 14.17 -40.20 22.72
CA GLN A 91 14.21 -39.18 21.71
C GLN A 91 13.95 -37.81 22.32
N VAL A 92 12.88 -37.61 23.09
CA VAL A 92 12.57 -36.36 23.80
C VAL A 92 13.74 -35.85 24.63
N LYS A 93 14.48 -36.75 25.27
CA LYS A 93 15.68 -36.36 26.04
C LYS A 93 16.85 -35.96 25.16
N GLY A 94 17.00 -36.64 24.02
CA GLY A 94 18.00 -36.24 22.98
C GLY A 94 17.69 -34.86 22.43
N ASP A 95 16.43 -34.67 21.98
CA ASP A 95 15.96 -33.40 21.43
C ASP A 95 16.15 -32.24 22.42
N ILE A 96 15.89 -32.45 23.73
CA ILE A 96 16.16 -31.46 24.79
C ILE A 96 17.64 -31.10 24.86
N ALA A 97 18.54 -32.07 24.73
CA ALA A 97 19.98 -31.81 24.78
C ALA A 97 20.45 -31.04 23.53
N ASP A 98 19.95 -31.43 22.35
CA ASP A 98 20.28 -30.82 21.08
C ASP A 98 19.71 -29.39 20.98
N LEU A 99 18.46 -29.18 21.41
CA LEU A 99 17.84 -27.85 21.53
C LEU A 99 18.64 -26.89 22.43
N ASN A 100 19.07 -27.38 23.59
CA ASN A 100 19.89 -26.57 24.52
C ASN A 100 21.30 -26.27 24.01
N ALA A 101 21.80 -27.08 23.07
CA ALA A 101 23.13 -26.89 22.50
C ALA A 101 23.11 -26.00 21.23
N ASN A 102 22.04 -26.08 20.42
CA ASN A 102 22.03 -25.56 19.05
C ASN A 102 21.11 -24.34 18.86
N VAL A 103 20.12 -24.14 19.76
CA VAL A 103 19.14 -23.03 19.59
C VAL A 103 19.60 -21.80 20.37
N GLU A 104 19.84 -20.70 19.68
CA GLU A 104 20.17 -19.40 20.24
C GLU A 104 18.86 -18.59 20.52
N GLY A 105 18.94 -17.55 21.34
CA GLY A 105 17.80 -16.69 21.66
C GLY A 105 16.85 -17.24 22.74
N VAL A 106 17.27 -18.29 23.46
CA VAL A 106 16.49 -18.93 24.51
C VAL A 106 16.83 -18.29 25.85
N SER A 107 15.81 -17.82 26.58
CA SER A 107 15.99 -17.23 27.91
C SER A 107 16.02 -18.22 29.05
N GLU A 108 15.35 -19.36 28.90
CA GLU A 108 15.38 -20.49 29.83
C GLU A 108 15.72 -21.79 29.09
N PRO A 109 16.52 -22.69 29.69
CA PRO A 109 16.83 -23.98 29.07
C PRO A 109 15.58 -24.82 28.87
N PHE A 110 15.55 -25.59 27.76
CA PHE A 110 14.49 -26.55 27.50
C PHE A 110 14.45 -27.60 28.58
N ARG A 111 13.26 -27.82 29.14
CA ARG A 111 13.04 -28.74 30.26
C ARG A 111 11.82 -29.62 30.00
N LEU A 112 11.89 -30.84 30.45
CA LEU A 112 10.76 -31.76 30.41
C LEU A 112 9.65 -31.23 31.36
N GLY A 113 8.46 -31.08 30.83
CA GLY A 113 7.26 -30.70 31.54
C GLY A 113 6.42 -31.93 31.91
N ASP A 114 5.13 -31.70 32.13
CA ASP A 114 4.19 -32.72 32.54
C ASP A 114 3.83 -33.70 31.41
N ALA A 115 3.62 -34.97 31.78
CA ALA A 115 3.07 -35.95 30.85
C ALA A 115 1.53 -36.01 31.01
N SER A 116 0.84 -36.33 29.91
CA SER A 116 -0.60 -36.53 29.93
C SER A 116 -0.98 -37.72 30.86
N LYS A 117 -2.17 -37.65 31.48
CA LYS A 117 -2.64 -38.68 32.43
C LYS A 117 -2.79 -40.06 31.78
N ASP A 118 -3.05 -40.11 30.49
CA ASP A 118 -3.18 -41.32 29.68
C ASP A 118 -1.85 -41.83 29.10
N GLY A 119 -0.77 -41.12 29.33
CA GLY A 119 0.57 -41.47 28.86
C GLY A 119 0.78 -41.31 27.34
N THR A 120 -0.16 -40.64 26.62
CA THR A 120 -0.09 -40.47 25.17
C THR A 120 0.73 -39.26 24.73
N ALA A 121 0.96 -38.30 25.64
CA ALA A 121 1.69 -37.06 25.30
C ALA A 121 2.62 -36.62 26.44
N VAL A 122 3.65 -35.88 26.09
CA VAL A 122 4.54 -35.16 26.99
C VAL A 122 4.89 -33.80 26.41
N ILE A 123 5.09 -32.84 27.25
CA ILE A 123 5.48 -31.48 26.83
C ILE A 123 6.92 -31.16 27.22
N VAL A 124 7.57 -30.34 26.43
CA VAL A 124 8.86 -29.69 26.73
C VAL A 124 8.60 -28.19 26.76
N LEU A 125 9.16 -27.52 27.73
CA LEU A 125 8.91 -26.11 28.03
C LEU A 125 10.21 -25.34 27.99
N SER A 126 10.14 -24.14 27.43
CA SER A 126 11.21 -23.13 27.46
C SER A 126 10.59 -21.74 27.30
N SER A 127 11.41 -20.70 27.30
CA SER A 127 11.01 -19.36 26.88
C SER A 127 12.08 -18.74 25.97
N ILE A 128 11.60 -17.96 25.01
CA ILE A 128 12.41 -17.23 24.04
C ILE A 128 12.34 -15.77 24.44
N THR A 129 13.48 -15.08 24.44
CA THR A 129 13.52 -13.62 24.60
C THR A 129 13.15 -12.99 23.27
N SER A 130 12.15 -12.12 23.26
CA SER A 130 11.79 -11.30 22.12
C SER A 130 12.04 -9.84 22.47
N THR A 131 12.56 -9.08 21.53
CA THR A 131 12.63 -7.61 21.65
C THR A 131 11.33 -6.96 21.18
N GLY A 132 10.39 -7.75 20.66
CA GLY A 132 9.14 -7.27 20.04
C GLY A 132 9.34 -6.73 18.64
N GLU A 133 10.56 -6.69 18.14
CA GLU A 133 10.94 -6.13 16.85
C GLU A 133 11.32 -7.20 15.84
N GLY A 134 10.83 -7.06 14.61
CA GLY A 134 11.26 -7.85 13.45
C GLY A 134 11.05 -9.36 13.57
N ASP A 135 12.04 -10.12 13.10
CA ASP A 135 12.03 -11.57 13.02
C ASP A 135 12.63 -12.27 14.24
N ASP A 136 12.94 -11.53 15.31
CA ASP A 136 13.61 -12.03 16.51
C ASP A 136 12.93 -13.26 17.14
N LEU A 137 11.61 -13.34 16.97
CA LEU A 137 10.83 -14.49 17.44
C LEU A 137 10.77 -15.63 16.41
N LEU A 138 10.85 -15.31 15.11
CA LEU A 138 10.73 -16.29 14.04
C LEU A 138 11.93 -17.23 13.98
N ASP A 139 13.14 -16.69 14.05
CA ASP A 139 14.38 -17.46 13.89
C ASP A 139 14.54 -18.52 14.99
N PRO A 140 14.41 -18.20 16.30
CA PRO A 140 14.46 -19.23 17.35
C PRO A 140 13.36 -20.28 17.24
N VAL A 141 12.11 -19.86 16.94
CA VAL A 141 10.98 -20.83 16.80
C VAL A 141 11.18 -21.72 15.59
N ASN A 142 11.72 -21.21 14.47
CA ASN A 142 12.04 -22.05 13.31
C ASN A 142 13.18 -23.01 13.61
N ALA A 143 14.25 -22.55 14.29
CA ALA A 143 15.35 -23.41 14.71
C ALA A 143 14.85 -24.56 15.61
N VAL A 144 13.95 -24.26 16.54
CA VAL A 144 13.29 -25.32 17.36
C VAL A 144 12.52 -26.29 16.48
N ARG A 145 11.73 -25.81 15.51
CA ARG A 145 10.95 -26.67 14.62
C ARG A 145 11.85 -27.59 13.76
N ASP A 146 12.92 -27.03 13.25
CA ASP A 146 13.87 -27.78 12.41
C ASP A 146 14.57 -28.87 13.21
N GLU A 147 15.00 -28.60 14.44
CA GLU A 147 15.66 -29.54 15.32
C GLU A 147 14.73 -30.72 15.70
N VAL A 148 13.45 -30.46 15.99
CA VAL A 148 12.51 -31.49 16.44
C VAL A 148 11.77 -32.19 15.28
N SER A 149 12.01 -31.80 14.02
CA SER A 149 11.30 -32.34 12.84
C SER A 149 11.66 -33.79 12.47
N GLY A 150 12.70 -34.38 13.07
CA GLY A 150 13.27 -35.70 12.75
C GLY A 150 12.61 -36.90 13.45
N GLY A 151 11.35 -36.82 13.88
CA GLY A 151 10.69 -37.87 14.67
C GLY A 151 10.44 -39.20 13.97
N ASP A 152 10.41 -40.28 14.76
CA ASP A 152 10.07 -41.64 14.32
C ASP A 152 8.62 -41.70 13.79
N ALA A 153 8.37 -42.63 12.83
CA ALA A 153 7.03 -42.81 12.25
C ALA A 153 5.99 -43.11 13.35
N GLY A 154 5.00 -42.22 13.52
CA GLY A 154 3.93 -42.32 14.51
C GLY A 154 4.13 -41.47 15.77
N LEU A 155 5.27 -40.80 15.95
CA LEU A 155 5.43 -39.74 16.94
C LEU A 155 5.11 -38.39 16.28
N GLU A 156 4.01 -37.79 16.73
CA GLU A 156 3.63 -36.44 16.32
C GLU A 156 4.36 -35.42 17.19
N VAL A 157 5.05 -34.46 16.58
CA VAL A 157 5.71 -33.36 17.30
C VAL A 157 5.13 -32.06 16.81
N ALA A 158 4.71 -31.20 17.74
CA ALA A 158 4.15 -29.90 17.44
C ALA A 158 4.76 -28.82 18.36
N VAL A 159 5.15 -27.70 17.77
CA VAL A 159 5.66 -26.54 18.49
C VAL A 159 4.52 -25.53 18.62
N THR A 160 4.23 -25.10 19.85
CA THR A 160 3.14 -24.19 20.21
C THR A 160 3.55 -23.29 21.39
N GLY A 161 2.60 -22.74 22.11
CA GLY A 161 2.82 -21.75 23.15
C GLY A 161 2.75 -20.32 22.58
N PRO A 162 2.86 -19.28 23.40
CA PRO A 162 2.84 -17.89 22.95
C PRO A 162 3.83 -17.63 21.81
N ALA A 163 5.09 -18.08 21.93
CA ALA A 163 6.11 -17.93 20.88
C ALA A 163 5.72 -18.63 19.58
N GLY A 164 5.28 -19.90 19.67
CA GLY A 164 4.84 -20.67 18.51
C GLY A 164 3.64 -20.06 17.79
N TYR A 165 2.66 -19.58 18.56
CA TYR A 165 1.48 -18.90 18.02
C TYR A 165 1.85 -17.59 17.33
N SER A 166 2.68 -16.75 17.96
CA SER A 166 3.10 -15.48 17.38
C SER A 166 3.91 -15.69 16.09
N ALA A 167 4.83 -16.67 16.09
CA ALA A 167 5.59 -17.01 14.88
C ALA A 167 4.68 -17.48 13.73
N ASP A 168 3.65 -18.28 14.01
CA ASP A 168 2.69 -18.70 12.99
C ASP A 168 1.83 -17.52 12.51
N ALA A 169 1.41 -16.63 13.39
CA ALA A 169 0.68 -15.43 13.04
C ALA A 169 1.50 -14.52 12.11
N ILE A 170 2.77 -14.28 12.44
CA ILE A 170 3.69 -13.49 11.62
C ILE A 170 3.80 -14.11 10.22
N LYS A 171 4.08 -15.42 10.09
CA LYS A 171 4.16 -16.12 8.79
C LYS A 171 2.87 -16.02 7.97
N VAL A 172 1.72 -16.16 8.62
CA VAL A 172 0.42 -16.03 7.95
C VAL A 172 0.23 -14.60 7.43
N TYR A 173 0.54 -13.58 8.24
CA TYR A 173 0.46 -12.19 7.81
C TYR A 173 1.41 -11.88 6.66
N GLU A 174 2.66 -12.34 6.70
CA GLU A 174 3.62 -12.17 5.60
C GLU A 174 3.12 -12.80 4.30
N SER A 175 2.59 -14.03 4.37
CA SER A 175 2.06 -14.73 3.19
C SER A 175 0.83 -14.04 2.60
N ILE A 176 -0.07 -13.53 3.44
CA ILE A 176 -1.24 -12.75 3.03
C ILE A 176 -0.79 -11.43 2.41
N ASN A 177 0.14 -10.72 3.04
CA ASN A 177 0.66 -9.44 2.58
C ASN A 177 1.36 -9.59 1.22
N GLY A 178 2.20 -10.60 1.05
CA GLY A 178 2.86 -10.91 -0.21
C GLY A 178 1.86 -11.22 -1.34
N THR A 179 0.85 -12.04 -1.04
CA THR A 179 -0.21 -12.39 -2.00
C THR A 179 -1.07 -11.18 -2.36
N LEU A 180 -1.45 -10.38 -1.36
CA LEU A 180 -2.23 -9.16 -1.55
C LEU A 180 -1.48 -8.14 -2.41
N PHE A 181 -0.20 -7.91 -2.11
CA PHE A 181 0.65 -7.01 -2.88
C PHE A 181 0.82 -7.49 -4.33
N ALA A 182 1.08 -8.79 -4.52
CA ALA A 182 1.22 -9.38 -5.86
C ALA A 182 -0.08 -9.27 -6.67
N ALA A 183 -1.24 -9.49 -6.04
CA ALA A 183 -2.55 -9.32 -6.67
C ALA A 183 -2.82 -7.86 -7.03
N ALA A 184 -2.55 -6.93 -6.12
CA ALA A 184 -2.69 -5.50 -6.35
C ALA A 184 -1.76 -5.01 -7.46
N PHE A 185 -0.48 -5.42 -7.44
CA PHE A 185 0.49 -5.11 -8.48
C PHE A 185 0.07 -5.67 -9.84
N GLY A 186 -0.36 -6.93 -9.88
CA GLY A 186 -0.85 -7.59 -11.10
C GLY A 186 -2.07 -6.87 -11.69
N LEU A 187 -3.02 -6.46 -10.84
CA LEU A 187 -4.20 -5.70 -11.26
C LEU A 187 -3.80 -4.33 -11.82
N VAL A 188 -2.96 -3.59 -11.10
CA VAL A 188 -2.46 -2.27 -11.54
C VAL A 188 -1.68 -2.41 -12.84
N PHE A 189 -0.80 -3.38 -12.95
CA PHE A 189 -0.03 -3.67 -14.16
C PHE A 189 -0.94 -3.93 -15.37
N LEU A 190 -1.97 -4.78 -15.17
CA LEU A 190 -2.97 -5.07 -16.21
C LEU A 190 -3.74 -3.82 -16.62
N LEU A 191 -4.21 -3.01 -15.65
CA LEU A 191 -4.91 -1.77 -15.92
C LEU A 191 -4.03 -0.76 -16.68
N LEU A 192 -2.77 -0.61 -16.30
CA LEU A 192 -1.84 0.27 -16.98
C LEU A 192 -1.59 -0.16 -18.43
N ILE A 193 -1.44 -1.48 -18.70
CA ILE A 193 -1.34 -2.02 -20.08
C ILE A 193 -2.60 -1.67 -20.86
N LEU A 194 -3.77 -1.90 -20.29
CA LEU A 194 -5.05 -1.69 -20.96
C LEU A 194 -5.27 -0.21 -21.31
N ILE A 195 -4.93 0.68 -20.36
CA ILE A 195 -5.16 2.14 -20.50
C ILE A 195 -4.09 2.77 -21.39
N TYR A 196 -2.82 2.52 -21.12
CA TYR A 196 -1.74 3.14 -21.88
C TYR A 196 -1.57 2.53 -23.26
N ARG A 197 -1.86 1.25 -23.39
CA ARG A 197 -1.65 0.48 -24.65
C ARG A 197 -0.24 0.67 -25.21
N SER A 198 0.72 0.87 -24.33
CA SER A 198 2.14 1.07 -24.65
C SER A 198 3.00 0.34 -23.63
N PRO A 199 3.80 -0.65 -24.06
CA PRO A 199 4.64 -1.41 -23.15
C PRO A 199 5.80 -0.59 -22.58
N PHE A 200 6.25 0.44 -23.31
CA PHE A 200 7.36 1.28 -22.85
C PHE A 200 6.93 2.36 -21.86
N LEU A 201 5.72 2.90 -22.04
CA LEU A 201 5.19 3.94 -21.17
C LEU A 201 4.88 3.42 -19.77
N LEU A 202 4.52 2.15 -19.66
CA LEU A 202 4.20 1.45 -18.42
C LEU A 202 5.31 1.55 -17.36
N TRP A 203 6.57 1.45 -17.80
CA TRP A 203 7.72 1.42 -16.88
C TRP A 203 7.99 2.74 -16.18
N LEU A 204 7.67 3.88 -16.81
CA LEU A 204 7.95 5.19 -16.22
C LEU A 204 7.18 5.43 -14.91
N PRO A 205 5.84 5.28 -14.87
CA PRO A 205 5.10 5.41 -13.62
C PRO A 205 5.47 4.33 -12.60
N LEU A 206 5.73 3.07 -13.01
CA LEU A 206 6.11 2.01 -12.09
C LEU A 206 7.45 2.30 -11.41
N ILE A 207 8.45 2.79 -12.14
CA ILE A 207 9.72 3.24 -11.56
C ILE A 207 9.50 4.39 -10.58
N ALA A 208 8.68 5.38 -10.96
CA ALA A 208 8.40 6.52 -10.09
C ALA A 208 7.64 6.10 -8.81
N VAL A 209 6.72 5.12 -8.91
CA VAL A 209 6.05 4.51 -7.75
C VAL A 209 7.04 3.74 -6.88
N GLY A 210 7.94 2.95 -7.48
CA GLY A 210 8.98 2.23 -6.73
C GLY A 210 9.89 3.19 -5.94
N PHE A 211 10.24 4.34 -6.52
CA PHE A 211 11.00 5.37 -5.82
C PHE A 211 10.20 6.02 -4.68
N ALA A 212 8.89 6.24 -4.89
CA ALA A 212 8.01 6.73 -3.85
C ALA A 212 7.88 5.76 -2.68
N GLU A 213 7.80 4.46 -2.98
CA GLU A 213 7.74 3.38 -1.98
C GLU A 213 9.00 3.36 -1.10
N ILE A 214 10.18 3.38 -1.71
CA ILE A 214 11.44 3.41 -0.97
C ILE A 214 11.56 4.69 -0.13
N ALA A 215 11.18 5.84 -0.67
CA ALA A 215 11.18 7.10 0.06
C ALA A 215 10.18 7.08 1.21
N SER A 216 9.00 6.48 1.03
CA SER A 216 7.98 6.39 2.09
C SER A 216 8.43 5.51 3.25
N ARG A 217 9.10 4.38 2.98
CA ARG A 217 9.70 3.53 4.02
C ARG A 217 10.82 4.23 4.77
N ALA A 218 11.65 5.00 4.06
CA ALA A 218 12.71 5.77 4.70
C ALA A 218 12.17 6.85 5.63
N ILE A 219 11.12 7.55 5.23
CA ILE A 219 10.46 8.55 6.09
C ILE A 219 9.71 7.83 7.23
N GLY A 220 9.08 6.69 6.93
CA GLY A 220 8.41 5.83 7.92
C GLY A 220 9.35 5.37 9.02
N TYR A 221 10.58 4.94 8.67
CA TYR A 221 11.63 4.64 9.66
C TYR A 221 11.94 5.84 10.56
N GLY A 222 12.00 7.05 9.98
CA GLY A 222 12.17 8.26 10.80
C GLY A 222 11.01 8.52 11.78
N LEU A 223 9.79 8.03 11.49
CA LEU A 223 8.68 8.10 12.44
C LEU A 223 8.77 7.05 13.54
N THR A 224 9.31 5.86 13.25
CA THR A 224 9.53 4.84 14.30
C THR A 224 10.53 5.35 15.35
N GLU A 225 11.59 6.04 14.93
CA GLU A 225 12.52 6.72 15.82
C GLU A 225 11.86 7.84 16.68
N MET A 226 10.71 8.35 16.24
CA MET A 226 9.90 9.33 16.98
C MET A 226 8.82 8.68 17.86
N GLY A 227 8.80 7.35 17.95
CA GLY A 227 7.88 6.59 18.79
C GLY A 227 6.56 6.19 18.13
N VAL A 228 6.45 6.28 16.80
CA VAL A 228 5.28 5.74 16.07
C VAL A 228 5.47 4.23 15.90
N THR A 229 4.61 3.43 16.50
CA THR A 229 4.63 1.98 16.33
C THR A 229 4.19 1.61 14.91
N VAL A 230 4.99 0.81 14.21
CA VAL A 230 4.65 0.26 12.88
C VAL A 230 4.46 -1.24 13.03
N ASN A 231 3.44 -1.77 12.37
CA ASN A 231 3.20 -3.21 12.29
C ASN A 231 3.11 -3.65 10.82
N GLY A 232 3.25 -4.94 10.55
CA GLY A 232 3.22 -5.50 9.19
C GLY A 232 1.94 -5.18 8.43
N GLN A 233 0.81 -5.00 9.12
CA GLN A 233 -0.44 -4.57 8.50
C GLN A 233 -0.34 -3.13 7.97
N SER A 234 0.16 -2.17 8.77
CA SER A 234 0.30 -0.77 8.35
C SER A 234 1.36 -0.62 7.25
N SER A 235 2.44 -1.39 7.29
CA SER A 235 3.48 -1.46 6.25
C SER A 235 2.93 -1.98 4.93
N SER A 236 2.13 -3.03 4.97
CA SER A 236 1.49 -3.60 3.76
C SER A 236 0.46 -2.66 3.14
N ILE A 237 -0.35 -2.01 3.97
CA ILE A 237 -1.31 -0.99 3.52
C ILE A 237 -0.57 0.20 2.92
N LEU A 238 0.56 0.64 3.49
CA LEU A 238 1.42 1.67 2.93
C LEU A 238 1.80 1.35 1.48
N SER A 239 2.32 0.13 1.23
CA SER A 239 2.76 -0.30 -0.11
C SER A 239 1.61 -0.29 -1.12
N VAL A 240 0.44 -0.79 -0.74
CA VAL A 240 -0.75 -0.78 -1.61
C VAL A 240 -1.25 0.64 -1.87
N LEU A 241 -1.23 1.52 -0.86
CA LEU A 241 -1.61 2.93 -1.01
C LEU A 241 -0.67 3.69 -1.95
N VAL A 242 0.64 3.51 -1.79
CA VAL A 242 1.65 4.15 -2.67
C VAL A 242 1.50 3.66 -4.11
N LEU A 243 1.33 2.34 -4.29
CA LEU A 243 1.11 1.74 -5.61
C LEU A 243 -0.17 2.27 -6.27
N GLY A 244 -1.29 2.24 -5.55
CA GLY A 244 -2.60 2.68 -6.06
C GLY A 244 -2.63 4.17 -6.35
N ALA A 245 -2.40 5.01 -5.34
CA ALA A 245 -2.45 6.46 -5.50
C ALA A 245 -1.38 6.97 -6.49
N GLY A 246 -0.17 6.42 -6.43
CA GLY A 246 0.90 6.78 -7.36
C GLY A 246 0.51 6.52 -8.82
N THR A 247 -0.04 5.34 -9.10
CA THR A 247 -0.48 5.01 -10.47
C THR A 247 -1.67 5.84 -10.94
N ASP A 248 -2.62 6.16 -10.06
CA ASP A 248 -3.76 7.03 -10.38
C ASP A 248 -3.30 8.46 -10.70
N TYR A 249 -2.38 9.03 -9.92
CA TYR A 249 -1.79 10.34 -10.20
C TYR A 249 -0.99 10.33 -11.50
N ALA A 250 -0.26 9.24 -11.78
CA ALA A 250 0.45 9.07 -13.04
C ALA A 250 -0.51 9.02 -14.23
N LEU A 251 -1.63 8.29 -14.11
CA LEU A 251 -2.66 8.21 -15.15
C LEU A 251 -3.19 9.59 -15.51
N LEU A 252 -3.57 10.38 -14.51
CA LEU A 252 -4.10 11.73 -14.70
C LEU A 252 -3.07 12.64 -15.41
N LEU A 253 -1.83 12.62 -14.93
CA LEU A 253 -0.77 13.45 -15.50
C LEU A 253 -0.40 13.03 -16.93
N ILE A 254 -0.25 11.73 -17.19
CA ILE A 254 0.12 11.20 -18.50
C ILE A 254 -1.00 11.45 -19.51
N ALA A 255 -2.27 11.28 -19.13
CA ALA A 255 -3.40 11.57 -20.00
C ALA A 255 -3.36 13.05 -20.45
N ARG A 256 -3.18 13.97 -19.50
CA ARG A 256 -3.07 15.40 -19.79
C ARG A 256 -1.83 15.74 -20.63
N TYR A 257 -0.69 15.11 -20.32
CA TYR A 257 0.53 15.30 -21.10
C TYR A 257 0.39 14.83 -22.55
N ARG A 258 -0.27 13.68 -22.79
CA ARG A 258 -0.55 13.18 -24.14
C ARG A 258 -1.44 14.13 -24.95
N GLU A 259 -2.42 14.75 -24.30
CA GLU A 259 -3.26 15.77 -24.92
C GLU A 259 -2.43 16.99 -25.37
N GLU A 260 -1.59 17.51 -24.48
CA GLU A 260 -0.76 18.70 -24.77
C GLU A 260 0.35 18.44 -25.80
N LEU A 261 0.88 17.21 -25.85
CA LEU A 261 1.85 16.80 -26.88
C LEU A 261 1.30 16.84 -28.31
N ARG A 262 -0.02 16.83 -28.48
CA ARG A 262 -0.68 17.00 -29.80
C ARG A 262 -0.80 18.46 -30.21
N LYS A 263 -0.69 19.39 -29.27
CA LYS A 263 -0.85 20.84 -29.49
C LYS A 263 0.49 21.55 -29.73
N VAL A 264 1.57 21.07 -29.07
CA VAL A 264 2.89 21.74 -29.13
C VAL A 264 4.02 20.75 -29.40
N GLU A 265 5.05 21.20 -30.10
CA GLU A 265 6.24 20.39 -30.41
C GLU A 265 7.14 20.18 -29.19
N SER A 266 7.27 21.21 -28.34
CA SER A 266 8.16 21.16 -27.19
C SER A 266 7.59 20.32 -26.07
N ARG A 267 8.28 19.19 -25.77
CA ARG A 267 7.92 18.29 -24.65
C ARG A 267 7.87 19.00 -23.31
N SER A 268 8.81 19.91 -23.08
CA SER A 268 8.89 20.70 -21.85
C SER A 268 7.72 21.66 -21.68
N GLN A 269 7.30 22.32 -22.79
CA GLN A 269 6.12 23.19 -22.77
C GLN A 269 4.85 22.40 -22.55
N ALA A 270 4.67 21.25 -23.25
CA ALA A 270 3.53 20.36 -23.07
C ALA A 270 3.41 19.90 -21.61
N MET A 271 4.53 19.49 -20.99
CA MET A 271 4.55 19.06 -19.59
C MET A 271 4.23 20.22 -18.63
N GLY A 272 4.76 21.41 -18.89
CA GLY A 272 4.44 22.58 -18.06
C GLY A 272 2.95 22.95 -18.09
N VAL A 273 2.27 22.75 -19.22
CA VAL A 273 0.80 22.94 -19.33
C VAL A 273 0.07 21.80 -18.64
N ALA A 274 0.51 20.55 -18.85
CA ALA A 274 -0.08 19.37 -18.22
C ALA A 274 -0.04 19.45 -16.69
N LEU A 275 1.10 19.85 -16.11
CA LEU A 275 1.26 20.01 -14.66
C LEU A 275 0.38 21.13 -14.09
N ARG A 276 0.21 22.23 -14.83
CA ARG A 276 -0.72 23.29 -14.40
C ARG A 276 -2.18 22.85 -14.41
N GLY A 277 -2.54 21.93 -15.32
CA GLY A 277 -3.89 21.37 -15.39
C GLY A 277 -4.15 20.23 -14.40
N ALA A 278 -3.26 19.25 -14.33
CA ALA A 278 -3.43 18.06 -13.49
C ALA A 278 -2.93 18.28 -12.04
N GLY A 279 -1.88 19.09 -11.85
CA GLY A 279 -1.23 19.28 -10.55
C GLY A 279 -2.19 19.70 -9.42
N PRO A 280 -3.02 20.72 -9.59
CA PRO A 280 -3.98 21.12 -8.55
C PRO A 280 -4.97 20.01 -8.18
N ALA A 281 -5.42 19.20 -9.15
CA ALA A 281 -6.31 18.07 -8.89
C ALA A 281 -5.61 16.97 -8.09
N ILE A 282 -4.35 16.64 -8.43
CA ILE A 282 -3.53 15.67 -7.69
C ILE A 282 -3.31 16.16 -6.25
N LEU A 283 -2.96 17.44 -6.07
CA LEU A 283 -2.73 18.02 -4.74
C LEU A 283 -4.00 18.06 -3.89
N ALA A 284 -5.14 18.39 -4.49
CA ALA A 284 -6.42 18.41 -3.78
C ALA A 284 -6.86 16.99 -3.37
N SER A 285 -6.78 16.03 -4.30
CA SER A 285 -7.12 14.62 -4.03
C SER A 285 -6.18 14.02 -2.97
N GLY A 286 -4.86 14.13 -3.17
CA GLY A 286 -3.89 13.61 -2.21
C GLY A 286 -3.99 14.29 -0.85
N GLY A 287 -4.18 15.61 -0.82
CA GLY A 287 -4.38 16.36 0.42
C GLY A 287 -5.63 15.92 1.20
N THR A 288 -6.71 15.62 0.50
CA THR A 288 -7.93 15.09 1.13
C THR A 288 -7.70 13.71 1.74
N VAL A 289 -7.00 12.82 1.01
CA VAL A 289 -6.66 11.47 1.50
C VAL A 289 -5.71 11.56 2.71
N ILE A 290 -4.67 12.40 2.64
CA ILE A 290 -3.75 12.63 3.76
C ILE A 290 -4.52 13.13 5.00
N ALA A 291 -5.41 14.11 4.84
CA ALA A 291 -6.22 14.61 5.95
C ALA A 291 -7.12 13.52 6.55
N ALA A 292 -7.76 12.70 5.71
CA ALA A 292 -8.58 11.58 6.16
C ALA A 292 -7.76 10.52 6.91
N LEU A 293 -6.57 10.17 6.40
CA LEU A 293 -5.67 9.23 7.06
C LEU A 293 -5.18 9.78 8.41
N LEU A 294 -4.78 11.05 8.48
CA LEU A 294 -4.36 11.66 9.74
C LEU A 294 -5.47 11.70 10.81
N CYS A 295 -6.76 11.69 10.41
CA CYS A 295 -7.85 11.52 11.38
C CYS A 295 -7.82 10.16 12.08
N LEU A 296 -7.22 9.11 11.47
CA LEU A 296 -7.04 7.81 12.11
C LEU A 296 -6.10 7.87 13.32
N SER A 297 -5.20 8.86 13.38
CA SER A 297 -4.32 9.07 14.55
C SER A 297 -5.09 9.39 15.84
N LEU A 298 -6.39 9.69 15.74
CA LEU A 298 -7.27 9.91 16.90
C LEU A 298 -7.94 8.61 17.39
N ALA A 299 -7.68 7.47 16.74
CA ALA A 299 -8.23 6.18 17.15
C ALA A 299 -7.56 5.67 18.42
N GLU A 300 -8.33 4.98 19.26
CA GLU A 300 -7.83 4.38 20.52
C GLU A 300 -6.93 3.18 20.28
N LEU A 301 -7.18 2.40 19.21
CA LEU A 301 -6.36 1.24 18.85
C LEU A 301 -5.04 1.68 18.22
N ASN A 302 -3.92 1.21 18.74
CA ASN A 302 -2.59 1.53 18.22
C ASN A 302 -2.43 1.14 16.74
N SER A 303 -2.93 -0.03 16.34
CA SER A 303 -2.90 -0.48 14.94
C SER A 303 -3.61 0.48 13.97
N THR A 304 -4.71 1.10 14.43
CA THR A 304 -5.45 2.06 13.61
C THR A 304 -4.83 3.45 13.67
N SER A 305 -4.37 3.89 14.84
CA SER A 305 -3.77 5.22 15.01
C SER A 305 -2.43 5.34 14.28
N SER A 306 -1.62 4.28 14.24
CA SER A 306 -0.34 4.24 13.52
C SER A 306 -0.51 4.22 12.00
N LEU A 307 -1.60 3.64 11.49
CA LEU A 307 -1.92 3.64 10.06
C LEU A 307 -2.09 5.07 9.51
N GLY A 308 -2.57 6.01 10.35
CA GLY A 308 -2.76 7.40 9.96
C GLY A 308 -1.50 8.07 9.42
N PRO A 309 -0.48 8.28 10.23
CA PRO A 309 0.78 8.92 9.80
C PRO A 309 1.53 8.09 8.75
N ILE A 310 1.57 6.77 8.86
CA ILE A 310 2.25 5.89 7.91
C ILE A 310 1.60 5.98 6.51
N GLY A 311 0.28 5.85 6.44
CA GLY A 311 -0.44 6.00 5.17
C GLY A 311 -0.35 7.40 4.59
N ALA A 312 -0.40 8.44 5.43
CA ALA A 312 -0.26 9.84 5.01
C ALA A 312 1.09 10.11 4.34
N ILE A 313 2.19 9.56 4.89
CA ILE A 313 3.52 9.65 4.29
C ILE A 313 3.58 8.92 2.96
N GLY A 314 2.96 7.75 2.85
CA GLY A 314 2.87 7.01 1.59
C GLY A 314 2.24 7.84 0.48
N ILE A 315 1.07 8.42 0.74
CA ILE A 315 0.38 9.29 -0.22
C ILE A 315 1.20 10.55 -0.54
N ALA A 316 1.81 11.18 0.47
CA ALA A 316 2.67 12.35 0.27
C ALA A 316 3.88 12.02 -0.61
N SER A 317 4.57 10.91 -0.36
CA SER A 317 5.71 10.42 -1.14
C SER A 317 5.31 10.11 -2.59
N ALA A 318 4.19 9.41 -2.79
CA ALA A 318 3.62 9.15 -4.11
C ALA A 318 3.33 10.46 -4.86
N MET A 319 2.68 11.41 -4.20
CA MET A 319 2.34 12.72 -4.77
C MET A 319 3.60 13.52 -5.16
N VAL A 320 4.62 13.54 -4.30
CA VAL A 320 5.89 14.22 -4.59
C VAL A 320 6.59 13.56 -5.79
N ALA A 321 6.68 12.24 -5.84
CA ALA A 321 7.30 11.52 -6.96
C ALA A 321 6.54 11.76 -8.26
N MET A 322 5.20 11.74 -8.24
CA MET A 322 4.36 11.94 -9.43
C MET A 322 4.37 13.40 -9.92
N LEU A 323 4.64 14.37 -9.08
CA LEU A 323 4.73 15.79 -9.46
C LEU A 323 6.17 16.24 -9.77
N THR A 324 7.20 15.46 -9.42
CA THR A 324 8.60 15.83 -9.64
C THR A 324 9.32 14.82 -10.53
N LEU A 325 9.46 13.57 -10.13
CA LEU A 325 10.23 12.55 -10.84
C LEU A 325 9.56 12.13 -12.15
N LEU A 326 8.29 11.77 -12.11
CA LEU A 326 7.56 11.31 -13.30
C LEU A 326 7.54 12.37 -14.42
N PRO A 327 7.24 13.65 -14.17
CA PRO A 327 7.33 14.68 -15.21
C PRO A 327 8.72 14.80 -15.81
N ALA A 328 9.76 14.76 -14.98
CA ALA A 328 11.14 14.84 -15.44
C ALA A 328 11.49 13.66 -16.35
N MET A 329 11.14 12.43 -15.97
CA MET A 329 11.33 11.22 -16.76
C MET A 329 10.56 11.28 -18.09
N LEU A 330 9.29 11.71 -18.08
CA LEU A 330 8.46 11.83 -19.29
C LEU A 330 8.98 12.88 -20.28
N VAL A 331 9.57 13.98 -19.80
CA VAL A 331 10.17 15.00 -20.67
C VAL A 331 11.50 14.51 -21.26
N ILE A 332 12.28 13.72 -20.54
CA ILE A 332 13.52 13.11 -21.03
C ILE A 332 13.19 12.02 -22.06
N ALA A 333 12.19 11.20 -21.79
CA ALA A 333 11.79 10.09 -22.66
C ALA A 333 11.40 10.60 -24.07
N PRO A 334 11.83 9.92 -25.13
CA PRO A 334 11.44 10.27 -26.49
C PRO A 334 9.94 10.00 -26.71
N ARG A 335 9.33 10.68 -27.69
CA ARG A 335 7.91 10.46 -28.05
C ARG A 335 7.59 9.01 -28.42
N PHE A 336 8.60 8.25 -28.84
CA PHE A 336 8.48 6.81 -29.15
C PHE A 336 7.97 5.98 -27.97
N VAL A 337 8.19 6.41 -26.73
CA VAL A 337 7.67 5.73 -25.52
C VAL A 337 6.15 5.56 -25.55
N PHE A 338 5.43 6.40 -26.31
CA PHE A 338 3.98 6.29 -26.53
C PHE A 338 3.59 5.29 -27.65
N TRP A 339 4.56 4.53 -28.21
CA TRP A 339 4.25 3.53 -29.25
C TRP A 339 3.20 2.52 -28.71
N PRO A 340 2.19 2.07 -29.51
CA PRO A 340 2.02 2.32 -30.96
C PRO A 340 1.32 3.65 -31.33
N LYS A 341 0.68 4.35 -30.39
CA LYS A 341 -0.05 5.61 -30.66
C LYS A 341 0.75 6.85 -30.27
N VAL A 342 1.81 7.12 -31.03
CA VAL A 342 2.69 8.27 -30.78
C VAL A 342 1.96 9.60 -31.07
N PRO A 343 1.87 10.54 -30.09
CA PRO A 343 1.20 11.83 -30.30
C PRO A 343 2.00 12.70 -31.27
N ARG A 344 1.35 13.09 -32.40
CA ARG A 344 1.89 14.00 -33.39
C ARG A 344 1.19 15.34 -33.33
N VAL A 345 1.93 16.42 -33.58
CA VAL A 345 1.38 17.80 -33.62
C VAL A 345 0.47 17.93 -34.84
N GLY A 346 -0.75 18.48 -34.67
CA GLY A 346 -1.71 18.68 -35.76
C GLY A 346 -2.51 17.43 -36.17
N GLY A 347 -2.33 16.30 -35.49
CA GLY A 347 -3.18 15.13 -35.70
C GLY A 347 -4.60 15.42 -35.21
N SER A 348 -5.55 15.50 -36.17
CA SER A 348 -6.98 15.68 -35.88
C SER A 348 -7.47 14.58 -34.96
N GLY A 349 -8.25 14.95 -33.93
CA GLY A 349 -8.79 14.04 -32.90
C GLY A 349 -9.73 12.93 -33.41
N VAL A 350 -9.82 12.70 -34.72
CA VAL A 350 -10.66 11.70 -35.38
C VAL A 350 -10.19 10.27 -35.13
N ASP A 351 -8.90 10.06 -34.79
CA ASP A 351 -8.34 8.73 -34.51
C ASP A 351 -8.72 8.16 -33.12
N ALA A 352 -9.36 8.96 -32.26
CA ALA A 352 -9.80 8.50 -30.95
C ALA A 352 -11.13 7.71 -30.97
N GLU A 353 -11.90 7.80 -32.07
CA GLU A 353 -13.23 7.15 -32.18
C GLU A 353 -13.23 5.76 -32.84
N HIS A 354 -12.09 5.25 -33.32
CA HIS A 354 -12.01 3.95 -34.00
C HIS A 354 -11.33 2.89 -33.11
N GLY A 355 -11.84 2.72 -31.88
CA GLY A 355 -11.58 1.51 -31.09
C GLY A 355 -12.60 0.40 -31.45
N PRO A 356 -12.26 -0.92 -31.33
CA PRO A 356 -13.14 -2.03 -31.67
C PRO A 356 -14.40 -2.16 -30.79
N TRP A 357 -14.56 -1.33 -29.79
CA TRP A 357 -15.74 -1.26 -28.93
C TRP A 357 -16.56 -0.01 -29.30
N ARG A 358 -17.42 -0.13 -30.33
CA ARG A 358 -18.53 0.79 -30.51
C ARG A 358 -19.62 0.41 -29.52
N PRO A 359 -20.01 1.25 -28.55
CA PRO A 359 -21.35 1.16 -28.02
C PRO A 359 -22.29 1.47 -29.16
N LEU A 360 -23.35 0.64 -29.32
CA LEU A 360 -24.40 0.81 -30.30
C LEU A 360 -24.83 2.29 -30.30
N ALA A 361 -24.43 3.00 -31.35
CA ALA A 361 -24.74 4.41 -31.51
C ALA A 361 -26.24 4.54 -31.64
N ALA A 362 -26.85 5.28 -30.74
CA ALA A 362 -28.21 5.79 -30.94
C ALA A 362 -28.28 6.51 -32.31
N PRO A 363 -29.37 6.33 -33.09
CA PRO A 363 -29.48 6.91 -34.43
C PRO A 363 -29.34 8.43 -34.31
N ARG A 364 -28.39 9.00 -35.05
CA ARG A 364 -28.28 10.44 -35.23
C ARG A 364 -29.57 10.98 -35.80
N ARG A 365 -30.27 11.80 -35.05
CA ARG A 365 -31.34 12.61 -35.62
C ARG A 365 -30.74 13.53 -36.69
N PRO A 366 -31.28 13.61 -37.91
CA PRO A 366 -30.76 14.51 -38.94
C PRO A 366 -30.90 15.95 -38.43
N HIS A 367 -29.80 16.70 -38.48
CA HIS A 367 -29.83 18.15 -38.33
C HIS A 367 -30.72 18.73 -39.41
N ARG A 368 -31.85 19.26 -38.99
CA ARG A 368 -32.73 20.08 -39.83
C ARG A 368 -31.97 21.40 -40.03
N GLU A 369 -31.43 21.61 -41.22
CA GLU A 369 -30.96 22.91 -41.67
C GLU A 369 -32.17 23.85 -41.71
N GLU A 370 -32.30 24.71 -40.72
CA GLU A 370 -33.18 25.87 -40.81
C GLU A 370 -32.47 26.93 -41.67
N SER A 371 -32.91 26.96 -42.92
CA SER A 371 -32.64 28.03 -43.86
C SER A 371 -33.08 29.37 -43.27
N GLN A 372 -32.10 30.25 -42.97
CA GLN A 372 -32.37 31.67 -42.70
C GLN A 372 -32.86 32.34 -43.98
N ALA A 373 -34.20 32.46 -44.15
CA ALA A 373 -34.77 33.35 -45.10
C ALA A 373 -35.05 34.69 -44.37
N CYS A 374 -34.34 35.74 -44.80
CA CYS A 374 -34.66 37.13 -44.54
C CYS A 374 -36.11 37.43 -44.87
N VAL A 375 -36.87 38.00 -43.92
CA VAL A 375 -37.96 38.89 -44.21
C VAL A 375 -37.93 40.07 -43.30
N ASP A 376 -37.50 41.16 -43.87
CA ASP A 376 -37.69 42.53 -43.44
C ASP A 376 -39.18 42.92 -43.52
N ARG A 377 -39.73 43.49 -42.49
CA ARG A 377 -40.73 44.56 -42.51
C ARG A 377 -41.39 44.78 -41.12
N SER A 378 -41.11 45.94 -40.56
CA SER A 378 -41.95 46.69 -39.57
C SER A 378 -43.11 47.34 -40.30
N PRO A 379 -44.05 48.07 -39.63
CA PRO A 379 -44.34 48.19 -38.20
C PRO A 379 -45.84 48.22 -37.83
N ALA A 380 -46.10 48.48 -36.59
CA ALA A 380 -47.29 49.15 -35.96
C ALA A 380 -48.45 48.30 -35.44
N GLY A 381 -48.74 48.52 -34.17
CA GLY A 381 -50.13 48.49 -33.70
C GLY A 381 -50.46 47.77 -32.41
N ALA A 382 -50.43 48.55 -31.30
CA ALA A 382 -51.44 48.57 -30.22
C ALA A 382 -51.78 47.35 -29.32
N ALA A 383 -51.46 47.53 -28.07
CA ALA A 383 -52.37 47.42 -26.88
C ALA A 383 -53.00 46.05 -26.51
N GLY A 384 -52.78 45.69 -25.22
CA GLY A 384 -53.88 45.12 -24.44
C GLY A 384 -53.59 43.84 -23.64
N HIS A 385 -53.43 44.04 -22.36
CA HIS A 385 -53.93 43.25 -21.23
C HIS A 385 -53.64 41.73 -21.09
N GLY A 386 -53.15 41.36 -19.93
CA GLY A 386 -53.52 40.09 -19.30
C GLY A 386 -52.41 39.39 -18.51
N LEU A 387 -52.18 39.84 -17.27
CA LEU A 387 -51.50 39.09 -16.23
C LEU A 387 -52.26 37.79 -15.92
N ARG A 388 -51.60 36.64 -15.99
CA ARG A 388 -52.04 35.43 -15.30
C ARG A 388 -50.87 34.81 -14.51
N PRO A 389 -51.11 34.43 -13.23
CA PRO A 389 -50.06 33.93 -12.36
C PRO A 389 -49.71 32.47 -12.60
N LEU A 390 -48.42 32.15 -12.44
CA LEU A 390 -47.84 30.79 -12.44
C LEU A 390 -48.37 30.01 -11.24
N GLN A 391 -49.11 28.95 -11.46
CA GLN A 391 -49.46 27.95 -10.45
C GLN A 391 -48.30 27.00 -10.26
N VAL A 392 -47.72 27.03 -9.07
CA VAL A 392 -46.77 26.06 -8.55
C VAL A 392 -47.55 24.78 -8.21
N ARG A 393 -47.31 23.72 -8.96
CA ARG A 393 -47.86 22.39 -8.68
C ARG A 393 -46.92 21.67 -7.70
N ARG A 394 -47.28 21.59 -6.44
CA ARG A 394 -46.71 20.72 -5.42
C ARG A 394 -47.01 19.28 -5.78
N ARG A 395 -46.00 18.41 -5.74
CA ARG A 395 -46.16 16.92 -5.74
C ARG A 395 -46.22 16.48 -4.27
N PRO A 396 -47.09 15.53 -3.93
CA PRO A 396 -47.22 15.01 -2.58
C PRO A 396 -46.21 13.89 -2.28
N ASP A 397 -45.95 13.80 -0.99
CA ASP A 397 -45.11 12.88 -0.23
C ASP A 397 -45.33 11.38 -0.56
N PHE A 398 -44.21 10.67 -0.64
CA PHE A 398 -44.19 9.22 -0.50
C PHE A 398 -43.38 8.87 0.77
N ILE A 399 -44.09 8.77 1.90
CA ILE A 399 -43.64 8.03 3.08
C ILE A 399 -44.35 6.68 3.05
N GLY A 400 -43.59 5.61 3.03
CA GLY A 400 -44.16 4.26 3.05
C GLY A 400 -43.13 3.15 3.37
N ARG A 401 -42.91 2.93 4.67
CA ARG A 401 -42.73 1.64 5.37
C ARG A 401 -41.84 0.56 4.76
N PHE A 402 -40.78 0.29 5.48
CA PHE A 402 -40.15 -1.06 5.52
C PHE A 402 -40.73 -1.87 6.71
N PRO A 403 -40.91 -3.20 6.56
CA PRO A 403 -40.90 -4.14 7.68
C PRO A 403 -39.47 -4.50 8.08
#